data_26efbf2cf463774afce3048853c266ab
#
_entry.id   26efbf2cf463774afce3048853c266ab
#
_cell.length_a   1.000
_cell.length_b   1.000
_cell.length_c   1.000
_cell.angle_alpha   90.00
_cell.angle_beta   90.00
_cell.angle_gamma   90.00
#
_symmetry.space_group_name_H-M   'P 1'
#
loop_
_entity.id
_entity.type
_entity.pdbx_description
1 polymer ?
#
loop_
_entity_poly.entity_id
_entity_poly.type
_entity_poly.pdbx_seq_one_letter_code
_entity_poly.pdbx_strand_id
1 'polypeptide(L)'
;FDDFPDGEDFEAKEQDAKKEELCLADKYTDDFWWDSDLSAKGPIGKFFSKEALEEIMKKTNSEVGDSIFMACGKQNDLETITALARDKIAKDLKLIDDDVFAFCWIVDYPMFEKDETTNKIEFSHNPFSMPQGNLIQENFEKPLDILAYQYDIVCNGIELSSGAIRNHKPELMYKLFSIAGYDKKQVDEKFSGMINALSYGAPPHGGIAPGIDRIVMLLANEKNIREVTMFPMNQNAQDLMMKAPSEVSEEQLKELGLVIKNKK
;
A
#
# COMPACT_ATOMS: atom_id res chain seq x y z
N PHE A 1 9.56 6.76 -9.36
CA PHE A 1 8.77 7.58 -10.30
C PHE A 1 9.15 7.35 -11.78
N ASP A 2 9.91 6.29 -12.07
CA ASP A 2 10.57 6.15 -13.38
C ASP A 2 10.00 5.06 -14.31
N ASP A 3 8.83 4.48 -14.00
CA ASP A 3 8.27 3.41 -14.83
C ASP A 3 6.76 3.53 -15.05
N PHE A 4 6.32 4.58 -15.76
CA PHE A 4 4.98 4.58 -16.35
C PHE A 4 5.09 4.66 -17.88
N PRO A 5 4.68 3.61 -18.62
CA PRO A 5 4.68 3.59 -20.08
C PRO A 5 3.60 4.47 -20.70
N ASP A 6 3.76 4.83 -21.98
CA ASP A 6 2.85 5.67 -22.74
C ASP A 6 1.40 5.13 -22.77
N GLY A 7 0.39 6.03 -22.83
CA GLY A 7 -1.00 5.74 -22.53
C GLY A 7 -1.65 4.58 -23.30
N GLU A 8 -1.29 4.35 -24.56
CA GLU A 8 -1.79 3.20 -25.34
C GLU A 8 -1.18 1.88 -24.87
N ASP A 9 0.09 1.88 -24.46
CA ASP A 9 0.78 0.74 -23.89
C ASP A 9 0.33 0.45 -22.44
N PHE A 10 -0.18 1.45 -21.72
CA PHE A 10 -0.63 1.28 -20.34
C PHE A 10 -1.97 0.52 -20.29
N GLU A 11 -2.95 0.89 -21.14
CA GLU A 11 -4.21 0.15 -21.20
C GLU A 11 -4.00 -1.29 -21.70
N ALA A 12 -3.11 -1.49 -22.68
CA ALA A 12 -2.78 -2.83 -23.17
C ALA A 12 -2.02 -3.64 -22.14
N LYS A 13 -1.02 -3.06 -21.48
CA LYS A 13 -0.26 -3.75 -20.41
C LYS A 13 -1.09 -3.95 -19.14
N GLU A 14 -1.99 -3.02 -18.81
CA GLU A 14 -2.93 -3.21 -17.71
C GLU A 14 -3.96 -4.30 -18.04
N GLN A 15 -4.42 -4.38 -19.28
CA GLN A 15 -5.30 -5.46 -19.72
C GLN A 15 -4.59 -6.81 -19.82
N ASP A 16 -3.33 -6.83 -20.24
CA ASP A 16 -2.52 -8.05 -20.30
C ASP A 16 -2.05 -8.48 -18.90
N ALA A 17 -1.65 -7.56 -18.02
CA ALA A 17 -1.39 -7.85 -16.62
C ALA A 17 -2.65 -8.36 -15.90
N LYS A 18 -3.80 -7.71 -16.09
CA LYS A 18 -5.09 -8.20 -15.56
C LYS A 18 -5.50 -9.55 -16.17
N LYS A 19 -5.11 -9.85 -17.39
CA LYS A 19 -5.32 -11.16 -18.02
C LYS A 19 -4.39 -12.23 -17.47
N GLU A 20 -3.13 -11.91 -17.24
CA GLU A 20 -2.17 -12.81 -16.59
C GLU A 20 -2.52 -13.02 -15.11
N GLU A 21 -2.93 -11.97 -14.39
CA GLU A 21 -3.40 -12.04 -13.01
C GLU A 21 -4.70 -12.82 -12.86
N LEU A 22 -5.67 -12.65 -13.78
CA LEU A 22 -6.86 -13.49 -13.85
C LEU A 22 -6.51 -14.95 -14.18
N CYS A 23 -5.54 -15.19 -15.04
CA CYS A 23 -5.03 -16.54 -15.34
C CYS A 23 -4.30 -17.16 -14.14
N LEU A 24 -3.63 -16.33 -13.32
CA LEU A 24 -3.04 -16.74 -12.04
C LEU A 24 -4.11 -17.01 -10.99
N ALA A 25 -5.17 -16.20 -10.92
CA ALA A 25 -6.31 -16.44 -10.05
C ALA A 25 -7.00 -17.76 -10.38
N ASP A 26 -7.25 -18.03 -11.67
CA ASP A 26 -7.78 -19.32 -12.14
C ASP A 26 -6.87 -20.51 -11.80
N LYS A 27 -5.58 -20.28 -11.61
CA LYS A 27 -4.59 -21.30 -11.30
C LYS A 27 -4.44 -21.58 -9.81
N TYR A 28 -4.69 -20.57 -8.96
CA TYR A 28 -4.45 -20.63 -7.51
C TYR A 28 -5.70 -20.54 -6.66
N THR A 29 -6.87 -20.32 -7.26
CA THR A 29 -8.16 -20.29 -6.56
C THR A 29 -8.94 -21.54 -6.88
N ASP A 30 -9.22 -22.31 -5.85
CA ASP A 30 -10.18 -23.39 -5.92
C ASP A 30 -11.47 -22.91 -5.28
N ASP A 31 -12.60 -23.24 -5.90
CA ASP A 31 -13.91 -22.92 -5.40
C ASP A 31 -14.67 -24.18 -4.98
N PHE A 32 -15.61 -24.02 -4.10
CA PHE A 32 -16.65 -24.98 -3.82
C PHE A 32 -17.95 -24.24 -3.42
N TRP A 33 -19.08 -24.89 -3.62
CA TRP A 33 -20.39 -24.34 -3.28
C TRP A 33 -21.20 -25.32 -2.43
N TRP A 34 -22.15 -24.77 -1.68
CA TRP A 34 -23.03 -25.54 -0.83
C TRP A 34 -24.23 -26.05 -1.63
N ASP A 35 -24.46 -27.37 -1.57
CA ASP A 35 -25.66 -27.99 -2.13
C ASP A 35 -26.78 -28.03 -1.09
N SER A 36 -27.99 -28.33 -1.57
CA SER A 36 -29.19 -28.40 -0.74
C SER A 36 -29.13 -29.38 0.45
N ASP A 37 -28.23 -30.36 0.42
CA ASP A 37 -27.94 -31.30 1.50
C ASP A 37 -26.81 -30.86 2.43
N LEU A 38 -26.37 -29.62 2.36
CA LEU A 38 -25.21 -29.05 3.06
C LEU A 38 -23.89 -29.77 2.76
N SER A 39 -23.81 -30.46 1.63
CA SER A 39 -22.54 -30.97 1.12
C SER A 39 -21.82 -29.94 0.28
N ALA A 40 -20.50 -29.96 0.34
CA ALA A 40 -19.66 -29.12 -0.53
C ALA A 40 -19.45 -29.79 -1.87
N LYS A 41 -19.75 -29.08 -2.96
CA LYS A 41 -19.48 -29.49 -4.33
C LYS A 41 -18.34 -28.64 -4.89
N GLY A 42 -17.64 -29.16 -5.83
CA GLY A 42 -16.50 -28.48 -6.48
C GLY A 42 -15.18 -29.26 -6.31
N PRO A 43 -14.10 -28.77 -6.88
CA PRO A 43 -12.82 -29.49 -6.96
C PRO A 43 -12.26 -29.90 -5.61
N ILE A 44 -12.35 -29.01 -4.61
CA ILE A 44 -11.75 -29.22 -3.28
C ILE A 44 -12.76 -29.65 -2.21
N GLY A 45 -14.07 -29.47 -2.43
CA GLY A 45 -15.11 -29.78 -1.43
C GLY A 45 -14.99 -31.19 -0.84
N LYS A 46 -14.61 -32.15 -1.66
CA LYS A 46 -14.43 -33.56 -1.28
C LYS A 46 -13.28 -33.86 -0.31
N PHE A 47 -12.37 -32.90 -0.11
CA PHE A 47 -11.21 -33.08 0.77
C PHE A 47 -11.47 -32.59 2.19
N PHE A 48 -12.59 -31.92 2.45
CA PHE A 48 -12.94 -31.43 3.76
C PHE A 48 -13.79 -32.45 4.52
N SER A 49 -13.53 -32.58 5.82
CA SER A 49 -14.43 -33.31 6.72
C SER A 49 -15.70 -32.50 6.95
N LYS A 50 -16.74 -33.13 7.42
CA LYS A 50 -18.03 -32.50 7.72
C LYS A 50 -17.87 -31.37 8.76
N GLU A 51 -17.08 -31.62 9.79
CA GLU A 51 -16.79 -30.67 10.85
C GLU A 51 -16.05 -29.46 10.32
N ALA A 52 -15.09 -29.65 9.40
CA ALA A 52 -14.34 -28.53 8.73
C ALA A 52 -15.30 -27.71 7.86
N LEU A 53 -16.20 -28.33 7.13
CA LEU A 53 -17.20 -27.64 6.32
C LEU A 53 -18.15 -26.78 7.17
N GLU A 54 -18.64 -27.35 8.31
CA GLU A 54 -19.48 -26.62 9.26
C GLU A 54 -18.75 -25.41 9.86
N GLU A 55 -17.45 -25.54 10.15
CA GLU A 55 -16.62 -24.43 10.65
C GLU A 55 -16.41 -23.36 9.58
N ILE A 56 -16.15 -23.75 8.32
CA ILE A 56 -16.01 -22.81 7.20
C ILE A 56 -17.32 -22.06 7.00
N MET A 57 -18.46 -22.75 6.93
CA MET A 57 -19.78 -22.14 6.78
C MET A 57 -20.04 -21.11 7.89
N LYS A 58 -19.73 -21.44 9.13
CA LYS A 58 -19.86 -20.52 10.26
C LYS A 58 -18.94 -19.30 10.18
N LYS A 59 -17.65 -19.51 9.79
CA LYS A 59 -16.67 -18.42 9.69
C LYS A 59 -16.96 -17.46 8.55
N THR A 60 -17.47 -17.96 7.43
CA THR A 60 -17.80 -17.17 6.25
C THR A 60 -19.23 -16.63 6.26
N ASN A 61 -20.05 -17.07 7.22
CA ASN A 61 -21.48 -16.80 7.27
C ASN A 61 -22.19 -17.14 5.95
N SER A 62 -21.76 -18.24 5.31
CA SER A 62 -22.29 -18.69 4.03
C SER A 62 -23.49 -19.62 4.21
N GLU A 63 -24.36 -19.61 3.22
CA GLU A 63 -25.61 -20.39 3.18
C GLU A 63 -25.64 -21.31 1.96
N VAL A 64 -26.65 -22.15 1.87
CA VAL A 64 -26.90 -23.00 0.71
C VAL A 64 -27.07 -22.15 -0.55
N GLY A 65 -26.31 -22.46 -1.57
CA GLY A 65 -26.28 -21.70 -2.82
C GLY A 65 -25.12 -20.70 -2.92
N ASP A 66 -24.42 -20.45 -1.81
CA ASP A 66 -23.21 -19.62 -1.84
C ASP A 66 -22.00 -20.39 -2.35
N SER A 67 -21.09 -19.68 -2.96
CA SER A 67 -19.78 -20.19 -3.39
C SER A 67 -18.67 -19.60 -2.54
N ILE A 68 -17.70 -20.42 -2.19
CA ILE A 68 -16.52 -20.00 -1.43
C ILE A 68 -15.28 -20.20 -2.31
N PHE A 69 -14.55 -19.10 -2.53
CA PHE A 69 -13.29 -19.08 -3.24
C PHE A 69 -12.15 -19.17 -2.24
N MET A 70 -11.23 -20.10 -2.48
CA MET A 70 -10.06 -20.30 -1.64
C MET A 70 -8.79 -20.08 -2.46
N ALA A 71 -7.80 -19.46 -1.82
CA ALA A 71 -6.48 -19.28 -2.41
C ALA A 71 -5.42 -19.74 -1.40
N CYS A 72 -4.37 -20.40 -1.90
CA CYS A 72 -3.25 -20.86 -1.09
C CYS A 72 -1.94 -20.52 -1.77
N GLY A 73 -1.04 -19.84 -1.08
CA GLY A 73 0.25 -19.42 -1.61
C GLY A 73 1.03 -18.55 -0.62
N LYS A 74 2.01 -17.80 -1.13
CA LYS A 74 2.70 -16.80 -0.34
C LYS A 74 1.77 -15.61 -0.10
N GLN A 75 1.88 -14.97 1.04
CA GLN A 75 0.99 -13.88 1.46
C GLN A 75 0.89 -12.75 0.43
N ASN A 76 2.02 -12.24 -0.06
CA ASN A 76 2.04 -11.14 -1.03
C ASN A 76 1.31 -11.48 -2.33
N ASP A 77 1.52 -12.71 -2.85
CA ASP A 77 0.84 -13.20 -4.05
C ASP A 77 -0.68 -13.31 -3.83
N LEU A 78 -1.07 -13.78 -2.62
CA LEU A 78 -2.48 -13.96 -2.26
C LEU A 78 -3.22 -12.64 -2.10
N GLU A 79 -2.59 -11.62 -1.54
CA GLU A 79 -3.20 -10.31 -1.32
C GLU A 79 -3.65 -9.69 -2.64
N THR A 80 -2.78 -9.72 -3.65
CA THR A 80 -3.11 -9.21 -4.99
C THR A 80 -4.24 -10.01 -5.65
N ILE A 81 -4.11 -11.33 -5.69
CA ILE A 81 -5.07 -12.22 -6.36
C ILE A 81 -6.45 -12.12 -5.71
N THR A 82 -6.51 -12.17 -4.39
CA THR A 82 -7.79 -12.13 -3.67
C THR A 82 -8.48 -10.77 -3.78
N ALA A 83 -7.71 -9.66 -3.84
CA ALA A 83 -8.25 -8.33 -4.08
C ALA A 83 -8.92 -8.25 -5.47
N LEU A 84 -8.23 -8.72 -6.51
CA LEU A 84 -8.75 -8.74 -7.88
C LEU A 84 -9.98 -9.65 -8.00
N ALA A 85 -9.95 -10.84 -7.39
CA ALA A 85 -11.08 -11.77 -7.39
C ALA A 85 -12.29 -11.14 -6.70
N ARG A 86 -12.12 -10.51 -5.53
CA ARG A 86 -13.19 -9.79 -4.82
C ARG A 86 -13.82 -8.72 -5.71
N ASP A 87 -13.00 -7.89 -6.32
CA ASP A 87 -13.48 -6.79 -7.16
C ASP A 87 -14.20 -7.29 -8.42
N LYS A 88 -13.66 -8.34 -9.04
CA LYS A 88 -14.29 -8.98 -10.21
C LYS A 88 -15.65 -9.57 -9.86
N ILE A 89 -15.74 -10.34 -8.79
CA ILE A 89 -17.00 -10.96 -8.32
C ILE A 89 -18.01 -9.88 -7.97
N ALA A 90 -17.60 -8.85 -7.23
CA ALA A 90 -18.47 -7.77 -6.82
C ALA A 90 -19.05 -7.00 -8.04
N LYS A 91 -18.25 -6.78 -9.08
CA LYS A 91 -18.70 -6.17 -10.34
C LYS A 91 -19.65 -7.06 -11.09
N ASP A 92 -19.33 -8.35 -11.25
CA ASP A 92 -20.17 -9.30 -12.02
C ASP A 92 -21.54 -9.51 -11.36
N LEU A 93 -21.57 -9.55 -10.04
CA LEU A 93 -22.79 -9.67 -9.26
C LEU A 93 -23.50 -8.34 -8.99
N LYS A 94 -22.95 -7.21 -9.47
CA LYS A 94 -23.48 -5.84 -9.27
C LYS A 94 -23.71 -5.52 -7.78
N LEU A 95 -22.76 -5.90 -6.94
CA LEU A 95 -22.79 -5.63 -5.50
C LEU A 95 -22.17 -4.28 -5.13
N ILE A 96 -21.49 -3.62 -6.06
CA ILE A 96 -20.91 -2.31 -5.87
C ILE A 96 -21.99 -1.27 -6.07
N ASP A 97 -22.19 -0.43 -5.06
CA ASP A 97 -23.08 0.73 -5.12
C ASP A 97 -22.23 1.98 -5.39
N ASP A 98 -22.29 2.48 -6.61
CA ASP A 98 -21.51 3.64 -7.05
C ASP A 98 -21.99 4.97 -6.45
N ASP A 99 -23.19 5.00 -5.84
CA ASP A 99 -23.78 6.20 -5.23
C ASP A 99 -23.43 6.35 -3.74
N VAL A 100 -22.64 5.42 -3.17
CA VAL A 100 -22.27 5.41 -1.76
C VAL A 100 -20.78 5.69 -1.57
N PHE A 101 -20.45 6.58 -0.63
CA PHE A 101 -19.09 6.75 -0.13
C PHE A 101 -18.86 5.82 1.07
N ALA A 102 -18.22 4.68 0.82
CA ALA A 102 -17.90 3.69 1.84
C ALA A 102 -16.48 3.94 2.38
N PHE A 103 -16.40 4.28 3.67
CA PHE A 103 -15.13 4.58 4.33
C PHE A 103 -14.65 3.40 5.17
N CYS A 104 -13.33 3.20 5.20
CA CYS A 104 -12.67 2.31 6.16
C CYS A 104 -11.33 2.90 6.62
N TRP A 105 -10.90 2.49 7.81
CA TRP A 105 -9.56 2.73 8.31
C TRP A 105 -8.69 1.50 8.05
N ILE A 106 -7.51 1.71 7.49
CA ILE A 106 -6.42 0.74 7.48
C ILE A 106 -5.48 1.12 8.63
N VAL A 107 -5.20 0.19 9.51
CA VAL A 107 -4.40 0.41 10.72
C VAL A 107 -3.41 -0.73 10.92
N ASP A 108 -2.55 -0.60 11.94
CA ASP A 108 -1.61 -1.66 12.34
C ASP A 108 -0.61 -2.05 11.24
N TYR A 109 -0.07 -1.02 10.59
CA TYR A 109 0.98 -1.21 9.59
C TYR A 109 2.23 -1.84 10.20
N PRO A 110 2.93 -2.73 9.48
CA PRO A 110 4.24 -3.20 9.92
C PRO A 110 5.23 -2.03 9.98
N MET A 111 6.05 -2.00 11.03
CA MET A 111 7.11 -1.00 11.17
C MET A 111 8.26 -1.26 10.20
N PHE A 112 8.55 -2.53 9.98
CA PHE A 112 9.65 -3.00 9.14
C PHE A 112 9.16 -4.05 8.15
N GLU A 113 9.84 -4.10 7.03
CA GLU A 113 9.71 -5.15 6.03
C GLU A 113 11.09 -5.68 5.63
N LYS A 114 11.10 -6.79 4.94
CA LYS A 114 12.32 -7.38 4.43
C LYS A 114 12.37 -7.16 2.93
N ASP A 115 13.37 -6.41 2.47
CA ASP A 115 13.64 -6.24 1.05
C ASP A 115 13.93 -7.60 0.40
N GLU A 116 13.18 -7.97 -0.62
CA GLU A 116 13.27 -9.27 -1.26
C GLU A 116 14.58 -9.47 -2.03
N THR A 117 15.19 -8.39 -2.49
CA THR A 117 16.42 -8.42 -3.29
C THR A 117 17.67 -8.48 -2.40
N THR A 118 17.73 -7.61 -1.40
CA THR A 118 18.90 -7.47 -0.52
C THR A 118 18.82 -8.31 0.74
N ASN A 119 17.64 -8.84 1.08
CA ASN A 119 17.31 -9.52 2.33
C ASN A 119 17.56 -8.66 3.60
N LYS A 120 17.68 -7.34 3.45
CA LYS A 120 17.83 -6.41 4.56
C LYS A 120 16.49 -6.04 5.16
N ILE A 121 16.51 -5.68 6.44
CA ILE A 121 15.36 -5.10 7.12
C ILE A 121 15.35 -3.61 6.83
N GLU A 122 14.23 -3.11 6.34
CA GLU A 122 14.00 -1.71 6.03
C GLU A 122 12.71 -1.23 6.71
N PHE A 123 12.52 0.08 6.81
CA PHE A 123 11.23 0.62 7.24
C PHE A 123 10.19 0.41 6.14
N SER A 124 9.04 -0.11 6.51
CA SER A 124 7.96 -0.36 5.54
C SER A 124 7.41 0.92 4.92
N HIS A 125 7.03 1.90 5.75
CA HIS A 125 6.44 3.14 5.27
C HIS A 125 7.13 4.38 5.88
N ASN A 126 6.72 4.77 7.09
CA ASN A 126 7.21 6.00 7.73
C ASN A 126 8.13 5.69 8.92
N PRO A 127 9.45 5.92 8.80
CA PRO A 127 10.42 5.62 9.84
C PRO A 127 10.24 6.42 11.14
N PHE A 128 9.45 7.51 11.07
CA PHE A 128 9.20 8.40 12.21
C PHE A 128 7.90 8.09 12.95
N SER A 129 7.26 6.98 12.64
CA SER A 129 6.06 6.53 13.33
C SER A 129 6.40 5.96 14.69
N MET A 130 5.46 6.07 15.63
CA MET A 130 5.56 5.43 16.93
C MET A 130 5.28 3.93 16.75
N PRO A 131 6.18 3.05 17.18
CA PRO A 131 5.90 1.63 17.23
C PRO A 131 4.88 1.31 18.32
N GLN A 132 4.10 0.26 18.12
CA GLN A 132 3.16 -0.25 19.10
C GLN A 132 3.88 -1.07 20.19
N GLY A 133 3.25 -1.21 21.34
CA GLY A 133 3.80 -1.96 22.48
C GLY A 133 4.84 -1.17 23.30
N ASN A 134 5.41 -1.85 24.29
CA ASN A 134 6.39 -1.26 25.21
C ASN A 134 7.83 -1.62 24.81
N LEU A 135 8.22 -1.25 23.60
CA LEU A 135 9.47 -1.66 22.96
C LEU A 135 10.77 -1.13 23.66
N ILE A 136 10.64 -0.21 24.62
CA ILE A 136 11.81 0.25 25.41
C ILE A 136 12.32 -0.87 26.31
N GLN A 137 11.45 -1.82 26.71
CA GLN A 137 11.73 -2.93 27.61
C GLN A 137 11.75 -4.30 26.93
N GLU A 138 11.18 -4.41 25.73
CA GLU A 138 11.09 -5.66 25.00
C GLU A 138 12.29 -5.84 24.06
N ASN A 139 12.74 -7.07 23.93
CA ASN A 139 13.82 -7.42 23.00
C ASN A 139 13.35 -7.28 21.55
N PHE A 140 14.08 -6.53 20.74
CA PHE A 140 13.87 -6.43 19.30
C PHE A 140 14.28 -7.70 18.52
N GLU A 141 14.04 -8.87 19.09
CA GLU A 141 14.45 -10.15 18.49
C GLU A 141 13.65 -10.48 17.22
N LYS A 142 12.46 -9.89 17.08
CA LYS A 142 11.57 -10.11 15.93
C LYS A 142 11.10 -8.77 15.34
N PRO A 143 11.97 -8.05 14.66
CA PRO A 143 11.64 -6.71 14.17
C PRO A 143 10.47 -6.71 13.16
N LEU A 144 10.26 -7.79 12.42
CA LEU A 144 9.16 -7.91 11.46
C LEU A 144 7.77 -8.06 12.13
N ASP A 145 7.73 -8.41 13.41
CA ASP A 145 6.48 -8.50 14.19
C ASP A 145 6.08 -7.13 14.80
N ILE A 146 6.92 -6.10 14.66
CA ILE A 146 6.66 -4.78 15.23
C ILE A 146 5.67 -4.04 14.34
N LEU A 147 4.54 -3.66 14.93
CA LEU A 147 3.55 -2.80 14.29
C LEU A 147 3.81 -1.33 14.62
N ALA A 148 3.38 -0.44 13.74
CA ALA A 148 3.43 1.01 13.92
C ALA A 148 2.04 1.60 14.08
N TYR A 149 1.91 2.70 14.82
CA TYR A 149 0.71 3.53 14.84
C TYR A 149 0.64 4.38 13.57
N GLN A 150 0.46 3.71 12.44
CA GLN A 150 0.16 4.30 11.15
C GLN A 150 -1.29 3.99 10.78
N TYR A 151 -1.89 4.87 10.02
CA TYR A 151 -3.29 4.74 9.64
C TYR A 151 -3.58 5.49 8.35
N ASP A 152 -4.39 4.87 7.52
CA ASP A 152 -4.93 5.47 6.31
C ASP A 152 -6.46 5.49 6.37
N ILE A 153 -7.07 6.55 5.86
CA ILE A 153 -8.48 6.55 5.57
C ILE A 153 -8.69 6.30 4.09
N VAL A 154 -9.50 5.31 3.80
CA VAL A 154 -9.80 4.84 2.44
C VAL A 154 -11.29 5.02 2.18
N CYS A 155 -11.63 5.47 0.98
CA CYS A 155 -13.01 5.55 0.50
C CYS A 155 -13.12 4.87 -0.86
N ASN A 156 -14.04 3.93 -0.99
CA ASN A 156 -14.28 3.18 -2.23
C ASN A 156 -13.01 2.58 -2.85
N GLY A 157 -12.10 2.07 -2.00
CA GLY A 157 -10.81 1.51 -2.43
C GLY A 157 -9.72 2.54 -2.71
N ILE A 158 -9.99 3.84 -2.56
CA ILE A 158 -9.03 4.92 -2.79
C ILE A 158 -8.54 5.46 -1.44
N GLU A 159 -7.22 5.40 -1.21
CA GLU A 159 -6.59 6.05 -0.08
C GLU A 159 -6.76 7.57 -0.19
N LEU A 160 -7.53 8.15 0.73
CA LEU A 160 -7.75 9.60 0.78
C LEU A 160 -6.70 10.34 1.59
N SER A 161 -6.17 9.70 2.60
CA SER A 161 -5.23 10.33 3.50
C SER A 161 -4.44 9.29 4.26
N SER A 162 -3.16 9.55 4.46
CA SER A 162 -2.25 8.77 5.29
C SER A 162 -1.76 9.57 6.48
N GLY A 163 -1.54 8.89 7.59
CA GLY A 163 -1.10 9.51 8.84
C GLY A 163 -0.37 8.57 9.79
N ALA A 164 0.16 9.16 10.85
CA ALA A 164 0.80 8.40 11.92
C ALA A 164 0.81 9.15 13.26
N ILE A 165 0.82 8.41 14.35
CA ILE A 165 1.33 8.92 15.62
C ILE A 165 2.85 8.92 15.52
N ARG A 166 3.48 10.06 15.83
CA ARG A 166 4.91 10.25 15.64
C ARG A 166 5.72 9.74 16.81
N ASN A 167 6.86 9.15 16.49
CA ASN A 167 7.86 8.83 17.52
C ASN A 167 8.53 10.12 17.99
N HIS A 168 8.21 10.53 19.22
CA HIS A 168 8.72 11.73 19.85
C HIS A 168 9.87 11.45 20.83
N LYS A 169 10.35 10.20 20.89
CA LYS A 169 11.41 9.74 21.82
C LYS A 169 12.73 9.50 21.06
N PRO A 170 13.76 10.35 21.25
CA PRO A 170 15.04 10.21 20.55
C PRO A 170 15.71 8.84 20.73
N GLU A 171 15.71 8.30 21.95
CA GLU A 171 16.35 7.01 22.23
C GLU A 171 15.67 5.86 21.44
N LEU A 172 14.33 5.90 21.36
CA LEU A 172 13.57 4.90 20.60
C LEU A 172 13.84 5.05 19.10
N MET A 173 13.98 6.28 18.62
CA MET A 173 14.32 6.54 17.22
C MET A 173 15.68 5.94 16.84
N TYR A 174 16.72 6.17 17.63
CA TYR A 174 18.02 5.55 17.39
C TYR A 174 17.95 4.02 17.36
N LYS A 175 17.17 3.42 18.25
CA LYS A 175 16.98 1.95 18.28
C LYS A 175 16.32 1.45 17.00
N LEU A 176 15.24 2.08 16.56
CA LEU A 176 14.52 1.68 15.35
C LEU A 176 15.42 1.82 14.11
N PHE A 177 16.14 2.93 14.00
CA PHE A 177 17.09 3.12 12.90
C PHE A 177 18.25 2.11 12.93
N SER A 178 18.69 1.67 14.11
CA SER A 178 19.73 0.64 14.20
C SER A 178 19.28 -0.72 13.67
N ILE A 179 17.98 -1.07 13.80
CA ILE A 179 17.40 -2.28 13.21
C ILE A 179 17.47 -2.22 11.67
N ALA A 180 17.21 -1.05 11.10
CA ALA A 180 17.32 -0.81 9.65
C ALA A 180 18.78 -0.61 9.18
N GLY A 181 19.78 -0.82 10.06
CA GLY A 181 21.19 -0.79 9.71
C GLY A 181 21.85 0.59 9.73
N TYR A 182 21.19 1.62 10.28
CA TYR A 182 21.77 2.95 10.43
C TYR A 182 22.47 3.08 11.79
N ASP A 183 23.71 3.54 11.81
CA ASP A 183 24.38 3.91 13.03
C ASP A 183 23.94 5.29 13.57
N LYS A 184 24.28 5.56 14.83
CA LYS A 184 23.90 6.82 15.47
C LYS A 184 24.41 8.06 14.72
N LYS A 185 25.64 7.98 14.18
CA LYS A 185 26.28 9.09 13.47
C LYS A 185 25.51 9.42 12.18
N GLN A 186 25.10 8.40 11.43
CA GLN A 186 24.30 8.57 10.22
C GLN A 186 22.93 9.21 10.52
N VAL A 187 22.29 8.82 11.63
CA VAL A 187 21.03 9.41 12.08
C VAL A 187 21.23 10.87 12.47
N ASP A 188 22.29 11.18 13.23
CA ASP A 188 22.61 12.54 13.65
C ASP A 188 22.92 13.44 12.43
N GLU A 189 23.69 12.95 11.46
CA GLU A 189 24.02 13.71 10.25
C GLU A 189 22.78 14.04 9.41
N LYS A 190 21.84 13.09 9.27
CA LYS A 190 20.65 13.25 8.44
C LYS A 190 19.50 13.99 9.14
N PHE A 191 19.33 13.78 10.44
CA PHE A 191 18.15 14.19 11.19
C PHE A 191 18.46 15.02 12.43
N SER A 192 19.64 15.65 12.52
CA SER A 192 20.09 16.41 13.69
C SER A 192 19.09 17.46 14.18
N GLY A 193 18.48 18.22 13.27
CA GLY A 193 17.50 19.24 13.64
C GLY A 193 16.28 18.66 14.35
N MET A 194 15.75 17.56 13.83
CA MET A 194 14.60 16.88 14.42
C MET A 194 14.97 16.21 15.77
N ILE A 195 16.08 15.49 15.83
CA ILE A 195 16.55 14.85 17.07
C ILE A 195 16.78 15.88 18.17
N ASN A 196 17.41 17.01 17.83
CA ASN A 196 17.62 18.10 18.77
C ASN A 196 16.28 18.65 19.27
N ALA A 197 15.33 18.93 18.40
CA ALA A 197 14.01 19.43 18.80
C ALA A 197 13.28 18.43 19.72
N LEU A 198 13.29 17.15 19.41
CA LEU A 198 12.68 16.11 20.23
C LEU A 198 13.36 15.96 21.60
N SER A 199 14.66 16.24 21.68
CA SER A 199 15.43 16.16 22.94
C SER A 199 15.00 17.20 23.98
N TYR A 200 14.30 18.26 23.57
CA TYR A 200 13.69 19.25 24.49
C TYR A 200 12.35 18.82 25.06
N GLY A 201 11.89 17.60 24.78
CA GLY A 201 10.66 17.04 25.35
C GLY A 201 9.42 17.34 24.52
N ALA A 202 9.42 16.95 23.26
CA ALA A 202 8.22 17.05 22.44
C ALA A 202 7.07 16.23 23.01
N PRO A 203 5.83 16.76 23.03
CA PRO A 203 4.65 16.01 23.47
C PRO A 203 4.33 14.88 22.48
N PRO A 204 3.57 13.86 22.90
CA PRO A 204 2.95 12.94 21.97
C PRO A 204 2.14 13.71 20.92
N HIS A 205 2.36 13.42 19.65
CA HIS A 205 1.70 14.09 18.54
C HIS A 205 1.52 13.14 17.37
N GLY A 206 0.64 13.51 16.49
CA GLY A 206 0.36 12.80 15.24
C GLY A 206 -0.27 13.73 14.23
N GLY A 207 -0.53 13.21 13.07
CA GLY A 207 -1.17 13.97 12.00
C GLY A 207 -1.59 13.07 10.86
N ILE A 208 -2.38 13.66 9.96
CA ILE A 208 -2.87 13.04 8.74
C ILE A 208 -2.81 14.07 7.62
N ALA A 209 -2.51 13.61 6.40
CA ALA A 209 -2.35 14.47 5.23
C ALA A 209 -3.40 14.11 4.16
N PRO A 210 -4.55 14.82 4.14
CA PRO A 210 -5.60 14.58 3.15
C PRO A 210 -5.14 14.92 1.73
N GLY A 211 -5.34 13.98 0.80
CA GLY A 211 -5.12 14.16 -0.63
C GLY A 211 -6.31 14.87 -1.26
N ILE A 212 -6.26 16.20 -1.36
CA ILE A 212 -7.37 17.00 -1.87
C ILE A 212 -7.79 16.59 -3.28
N ASP A 213 -6.83 16.34 -4.17
CA ASP A 213 -7.13 15.92 -5.54
C ASP A 213 -7.88 14.57 -5.58
N ARG A 214 -7.53 13.61 -4.70
CA ARG A 214 -8.25 12.33 -4.60
C ARG A 214 -9.68 12.52 -4.08
N ILE A 215 -9.88 13.42 -3.12
CA ILE A 215 -11.22 13.77 -2.61
C ILE A 215 -12.04 14.41 -3.72
N VAL A 216 -11.48 15.36 -4.47
CA VAL A 216 -12.14 16.01 -5.60
C VAL A 216 -12.48 15.01 -6.70
N MET A 217 -11.57 14.09 -6.99
CA MET A 217 -11.78 13.02 -7.98
C MET A 217 -13.00 12.16 -7.62
N LEU A 218 -13.12 11.74 -6.35
CA LEU A 218 -14.29 10.98 -5.88
C LEU A 218 -15.58 11.80 -5.96
N LEU A 219 -15.55 13.07 -5.53
CA LEU A 219 -16.73 13.95 -5.58
C LEU A 219 -17.19 14.25 -7.01
N ALA A 220 -16.25 14.31 -7.95
CA ALA A 220 -16.52 14.50 -9.37
C ALA A 220 -16.91 13.20 -10.10
N ASN A 221 -16.87 12.06 -9.41
CA ASN A 221 -17.06 10.72 -9.98
C ASN A 221 -16.10 10.43 -11.16
N GLU A 222 -14.85 10.92 -11.04
CA GLU A 222 -13.82 10.70 -12.03
C GLU A 222 -12.94 9.49 -11.65
N LYS A 223 -12.46 8.76 -12.65
CA LYS A 223 -11.65 7.55 -12.45
C LYS A 223 -10.15 7.82 -12.40
N ASN A 224 -9.74 8.99 -12.89
CA ASN A 224 -8.34 9.36 -13.01
C ASN A 224 -8.10 10.73 -12.37
N ILE A 225 -7.11 10.83 -11.49
CA ILE A 225 -6.75 12.07 -10.80
C ILE A 225 -6.36 13.20 -11.78
N ARG A 226 -5.90 12.87 -12.99
CA ARG A 226 -5.57 13.86 -14.02
C ARG A 226 -6.78 14.65 -14.52
N GLU A 227 -7.98 14.10 -14.40
CA GLU A 227 -9.22 14.76 -14.81
C GLU A 227 -9.60 15.93 -13.88
N VAL A 228 -9.07 15.92 -12.65
CA VAL A 228 -9.32 16.96 -11.64
C VAL A 228 -8.11 17.86 -11.40
N THR A 229 -6.99 17.58 -12.03
CA THR A 229 -5.77 18.39 -11.95
C THR A 229 -5.75 19.41 -13.10
N MET A 230 -5.71 20.72 -12.80
CA MET A 230 -5.83 21.79 -13.79
C MET A 230 -4.75 21.73 -14.87
N PHE A 231 -3.51 21.40 -14.49
CA PHE A 231 -2.36 21.30 -15.40
C PHE A 231 -1.61 19.98 -15.16
N PRO A 232 -2.20 18.85 -15.61
CA PRO A 232 -1.58 17.55 -15.39
C PRO A 232 -0.32 17.40 -16.21
N MET A 233 0.74 16.88 -15.60
CA MET A 233 1.95 16.48 -16.34
C MET A 233 1.64 15.19 -17.13
N ASN A 234 2.31 15.08 -18.29
CA ASN A 234 2.32 13.82 -19.03
C ASN A 234 3.26 12.80 -18.36
N GLN A 235 3.32 11.58 -18.91
CA GLN A 235 4.15 10.50 -18.38
C GLN A 235 5.64 10.78 -18.39
N ASN A 236 6.09 11.67 -19.28
CA ASN A 236 7.49 12.13 -19.33
C ASN A 236 7.78 13.28 -18.35
N ALA A 237 6.91 13.50 -17.35
CA ALA A 237 6.99 14.62 -16.42
C ALA A 237 7.05 15.98 -17.11
N GLN A 238 6.33 16.15 -18.23
CA GLN A 238 6.26 17.38 -18.99
C GLN A 238 4.91 18.05 -18.80
N ASP A 239 4.91 19.32 -18.51
CA ASP A 239 3.75 20.20 -18.64
C ASP A 239 3.73 20.78 -20.08
N LEU A 240 2.86 20.25 -20.92
CA LEU A 240 2.78 20.64 -22.32
C LEU A 240 2.24 22.07 -22.51
N MET A 241 1.44 22.55 -21.54
CA MET A 241 0.87 23.89 -21.59
C MET A 241 1.90 24.94 -21.22
N MET A 242 2.65 24.74 -20.15
CA MET A 242 3.71 25.63 -19.67
C MET A 242 5.04 25.36 -20.37
N LYS A 243 5.14 24.31 -21.19
CA LYS A 243 6.36 23.85 -21.86
C LYS A 243 7.51 23.59 -20.85
N ALA A 244 7.18 22.96 -19.73
CA ALA A 244 8.14 22.55 -18.72
C ALA A 244 8.42 21.04 -18.81
N PRO A 245 9.62 20.56 -18.46
CA PRO A 245 10.80 21.36 -18.09
C PRO A 245 11.40 22.11 -19.29
N SER A 246 12.00 23.26 -19.04
CA SER A 246 12.75 24.04 -20.02
C SER A 246 14.25 23.92 -19.76
N GLU A 247 15.04 24.22 -20.79
CA GLU A 247 16.48 24.27 -20.65
C GLU A 247 16.90 25.37 -19.68
N VAL A 248 17.94 25.12 -18.91
CA VAL A 248 18.56 26.09 -17.99
C VAL A 248 19.73 26.76 -18.69
N SER A 249 19.89 28.07 -18.50
CA SER A 249 21.01 28.79 -19.09
C SER A 249 22.34 28.44 -18.42
N GLU A 250 23.45 28.61 -19.14
CA GLU A 250 24.79 28.39 -18.59
C GLU A 250 25.12 29.34 -17.42
N GLU A 251 24.56 30.55 -17.44
CA GLU A 251 24.69 31.48 -16.33
C GLU A 251 24.05 30.95 -15.05
N GLN A 252 22.82 30.42 -15.14
CA GLN A 252 22.14 29.83 -14.00
C GLN A 252 22.89 28.62 -13.42
N LEU A 253 23.41 27.75 -14.31
CA LEU A 253 24.23 26.62 -13.87
C LEU A 253 25.49 27.08 -13.14
N LYS A 254 26.17 28.12 -13.69
CA LYS A 254 27.37 28.67 -13.11
C LYS A 254 27.12 29.34 -11.76
N GLU A 255 26.01 30.07 -11.59
CA GLU A 255 25.61 30.66 -10.32
C GLU A 255 25.40 29.59 -9.24
N LEU A 256 24.85 28.43 -9.62
CA LEU A 256 24.61 27.30 -8.74
C LEU A 256 25.85 26.42 -8.54
N GLY A 257 26.97 26.70 -9.19
CA GLY A 257 28.16 25.87 -9.15
C GLY A 257 27.98 24.50 -9.79
N LEU A 258 27.01 24.34 -10.70
CA LEU A 258 26.70 23.11 -11.40
C LEU A 258 27.36 23.02 -12.76
N VAL A 259 27.71 21.81 -13.17
CA VAL A 259 28.22 21.49 -14.51
C VAL A 259 27.47 20.29 -15.05
N ILE A 260 26.91 20.43 -16.25
CA ILE A 260 26.27 19.29 -16.93
C ILE A 260 27.39 18.39 -17.46
N LYS A 261 27.41 17.15 -16.92
CA LYS A 261 28.31 16.12 -17.45
C LYS A 261 27.63 15.43 -18.61
N ASN A 262 28.01 15.74 -19.85
CA ASN A 262 27.49 15.02 -21.01
C ASN A 262 27.78 13.53 -20.84
N LYS A 263 26.72 12.70 -20.76
CA LYS A 263 26.86 11.26 -20.92
C LYS A 263 27.30 11.03 -22.38
N LYS A 264 28.51 10.50 -22.55
CA LYS A 264 28.96 9.96 -23.84
C LYS A 264 28.19 8.69 -24.15
#